data_34d3abbb67397c3d2a740c065b7b55e0
#
_entry.id   34d3abbb67397c3d2a740c065b7b55e0
#
_cell.length_a   1.000
_cell.length_b   1.000
_cell.length_c   1.000
_cell.angle_alpha   90.00
_cell.angle_beta   90.00
_cell.angle_gamma   90.00
#
_symmetry.space_group_name_H-M   'P 1'
#
loop_
_entity.id
_entity.type
_entity.pdbx_description
1 polymer ?
#
loop_
_entity_poly.entity_id
_entity_poly.type
_entity_poly.pdbx_seq_one_letter_code
_entity_poly.pdbx_strand_id
1 'polypeptide(L)'
;QMLGGGAALLTGLRMDRTRKLERLLDKIAGDRDNIPLDELFAAAGIDAAKGRTVVESAISHGYFGADAYIDNRTNTLVVRGAAPQPPRKPKPAPAPEPAPADQYTAILQQLRQVNDAIPDPVMTIKISRLEAVSARIFELAKQDPGKKAQLQKFMDYYLPTALKLLNTYASLPAQDVQGENIADVKKNIERSMDLLVTAFENQLDKLFQSDALDVSADVAALEGMLNMDGLTGNEFTK
;
A
#
# COMPACT_ATOMS: atom_id res chain seq x y z
N GLN A 1 45.61 -5.21 21.54
CA GLN A 1 44.27 -4.60 21.59
C GLN A 1 44.09 -3.64 20.42
N MET A 2 43.64 -4.13 19.29
CA MET A 2 43.05 -3.33 18.17
C MET A 2 42.29 -4.27 17.26
N LEU A 3 41.02 -4.57 17.56
CA LEU A 3 40.07 -5.24 16.66
C LEU A 3 38.66 -4.65 16.89
N GLY A 4 38.45 -3.41 16.49
CA GLY A 4 37.16 -2.74 16.57
C GLY A 4 36.78 -1.85 15.38
N GLY A 5 37.63 -1.74 14.35
CA GLY A 5 37.42 -0.78 13.25
C GLY A 5 36.81 -1.34 11.95
N GLY A 6 36.73 -2.65 11.79
CA GLY A 6 36.37 -3.25 10.50
C GLY A 6 34.85 -3.26 10.19
N ALA A 7 34.01 -3.44 11.21
CA ALA A 7 32.57 -3.59 11.00
C ALA A 7 31.87 -2.25 10.67
N ALA A 8 32.30 -1.16 11.27
CA ALA A 8 31.71 0.16 11.01
C ALA A 8 32.08 0.73 9.62
N LEU A 9 33.28 0.43 9.12
CA LEU A 9 33.71 0.80 7.78
C LEU A 9 32.96 0.02 6.68
N LEU A 10 32.68 -1.25 6.89
CA LEU A 10 31.94 -2.09 5.94
C LEU A 10 30.45 -1.70 5.84
N THR A 11 29.84 -1.32 6.95
CA THR A 11 28.45 -0.82 6.97
C THR A 11 28.35 0.56 6.29
N GLY A 12 29.26 1.46 6.53
CA GLY A 12 29.30 2.77 5.88
C GLY A 12 29.47 2.69 4.36
N LEU A 13 30.38 1.85 3.88
CA LEU A 13 30.60 1.61 2.44
C LEU A 13 29.39 0.95 1.76
N ARG A 14 28.63 0.11 2.47
CA ARG A 14 27.42 -0.54 1.98
C ARG A 14 26.27 0.46 1.85
N MET A 15 26.10 1.33 2.83
CA MET A 15 25.09 2.41 2.82
C MET A 15 25.37 3.42 1.69
N ASP A 16 26.61 3.75 1.46
CA ASP A 16 27.00 4.70 0.40
C ASP A 16 26.72 4.13 -1.01
N ARG A 17 26.95 2.84 -1.21
CA ARG A 17 26.62 2.15 -2.47
C ARG A 17 25.11 2.08 -2.71
N THR A 18 24.32 1.81 -1.68
CA THR A 18 22.85 1.77 -1.81
C THR A 18 22.30 3.14 -2.17
N ARG A 19 22.74 4.20 -1.50
CA ARG A 19 22.31 5.58 -1.83
C ARG A 19 22.72 6.03 -3.23
N LYS A 20 23.87 5.59 -3.74
CA LYS A 20 24.26 5.84 -5.12
C LYS A 20 23.34 5.15 -6.12
N LEU A 21 22.94 3.90 -5.82
CA LEU A 21 21.98 3.16 -6.64
C LEU A 21 20.59 3.78 -6.60
N GLU A 22 20.11 4.20 -5.44
CA GLU A 22 18.82 4.88 -5.28
C GLU A 22 18.76 6.16 -6.15
N ARG A 23 19.80 6.99 -6.12
CA ARG A 23 19.90 8.19 -6.97
C ARG A 23 19.98 7.86 -8.44
N LEU A 24 20.67 6.77 -8.80
CA LEU A 24 20.74 6.32 -10.19
C LEU A 24 19.36 5.90 -10.69
N LEU A 25 18.62 5.12 -9.90
CA LEU A 25 17.25 4.68 -10.22
C LEU A 25 16.30 5.87 -10.36
N ASP A 26 16.36 6.83 -9.47
CA ASP A 26 15.59 8.07 -9.53
C ASP A 26 15.91 8.86 -10.83
N LYS A 27 17.19 8.99 -11.17
CA LYS A 27 17.62 9.65 -12.41
C LYS A 27 17.14 8.91 -13.68
N ILE A 28 17.13 7.57 -13.66
CA ILE A 28 16.65 6.77 -14.79
C ILE A 28 15.12 6.87 -14.91
N ALA A 29 14.41 6.86 -13.79
CA ALA A 29 12.96 7.06 -13.77
C ALA A 29 12.58 8.46 -14.31
N GLY A 30 13.34 9.49 -13.96
CA GLY A 30 13.17 10.86 -14.46
C GLY A 30 11.74 11.37 -14.30
N ASP A 31 11.19 11.96 -15.35
CA ASP A 31 9.83 12.51 -15.36
C ASP A 31 8.73 11.51 -15.77
N ARG A 32 9.06 10.23 -15.86
CA ARG A 32 8.08 9.19 -16.24
C ARG A 32 7.08 8.98 -15.13
N ASP A 33 5.81 8.82 -15.49
CA ASP A 33 4.75 8.51 -14.54
C ASP A 33 4.83 7.07 -14.03
N ASN A 34 5.30 6.14 -14.87
CA ASN A 34 5.52 4.75 -14.52
C ASN A 34 6.66 4.13 -15.36
N ILE A 35 7.31 3.12 -14.82
CA ILE A 35 8.39 2.38 -15.52
C ILE A 35 8.36 0.90 -15.07
N PRO A 36 8.35 -0.07 -16.01
CA PRO A 36 8.52 -1.48 -15.69
C PRO A 36 9.82 -1.71 -14.92
N LEU A 37 9.76 -2.50 -13.84
CA LEU A 37 10.95 -2.76 -13.01
C LEU A 37 12.06 -3.45 -13.80
N ASP A 38 11.71 -4.32 -14.75
CA ASP A 38 12.70 -5.00 -15.59
C ASP A 38 13.48 -4.00 -16.47
N GLU A 39 12.79 -3.00 -17.02
CA GLU A 39 13.42 -1.91 -17.80
C GLU A 39 14.32 -1.06 -16.90
N LEU A 40 13.82 -0.71 -15.71
CA LEU A 40 14.56 0.09 -14.73
C LEU A 40 15.86 -0.63 -14.29
N PHE A 41 15.76 -1.92 -14.00
CA PHE A 41 16.91 -2.73 -13.56
C PHE A 41 17.92 -2.96 -14.69
N ALA A 42 17.44 -3.22 -15.92
CA ALA A 42 18.30 -3.34 -17.09
C ALA A 42 19.08 -2.03 -17.36
N ALA A 43 18.40 -0.89 -17.28
CA ALA A 43 19.03 0.43 -17.45
C ALA A 43 20.04 0.76 -16.34
N ALA A 44 19.83 0.27 -15.12
CA ALA A 44 20.73 0.45 -13.99
C ALA A 44 21.85 -0.61 -13.90
N GLY A 45 21.77 -1.67 -14.70
CA GLY A 45 22.74 -2.78 -14.70
C GLY A 45 22.73 -3.59 -13.39
N ILE A 46 21.56 -3.77 -12.77
CA ILE A 46 21.38 -4.50 -11.52
C ILE A 46 20.44 -5.70 -11.71
N ASP A 47 20.66 -6.76 -10.94
CA ASP A 47 19.77 -7.93 -10.95
C ASP A 47 18.42 -7.61 -10.28
N ALA A 48 17.36 -8.36 -10.67
CA ALA A 48 16.00 -8.09 -10.26
C ALA A 48 15.79 -8.18 -8.74
N ALA A 49 16.40 -9.15 -8.06
CA ALA A 49 16.22 -9.36 -6.62
C ALA A 49 16.80 -8.18 -5.82
N LYS A 50 18.01 -7.78 -6.16
CA LYS A 50 18.68 -6.64 -5.55
C LYS A 50 18.05 -5.32 -5.97
N GLY A 51 17.65 -5.18 -7.22
CA GLY A 51 17.00 -4.02 -7.78
C GLY A 51 15.71 -3.70 -7.05
N ARG A 52 14.87 -4.70 -6.78
CA ARG A 52 13.63 -4.52 -6.06
C ARG A 52 13.83 -3.95 -4.65
N THR A 53 14.77 -4.52 -3.89
CA THR A 53 15.10 -4.02 -2.54
C THR A 53 15.58 -2.56 -2.57
N VAL A 54 16.38 -2.19 -3.58
CA VAL A 54 16.87 -0.82 -3.72
C VAL A 54 15.74 0.14 -4.11
N VAL A 55 14.80 -0.27 -4.97
CA VAL A 55 13.62 0.55 -5.32
C VAL A 55 12.72 0.75 -4.11
N GLU A 56 12.44 -0.29 -3.33
CA GLU A 56 11.64 -0.19 -2.10
C GLU A 56 12.31 0.75 -1.08
N SER A 57 13.63 0.67 -0.93
CA SER A 57 14.42 1.59 -0.12
C SER A 57 14.35 3.03 -0.65
N ALA A 58 14.48 3.22 -1.96
CA ALA A 58 14.41 4.54 -2.59
C ALA A 58 13.02 5.19 -2.42
N ILE A 59 11.95 4.41 -2.53
CA ILE A 59 10.58 4.87 -2.23
C ILE A 59 10.47 5.32 -0.78
N SER A 60 10.98 4.53 0.16
CA SER A 60 10.93 4.87 1.59
C SER A 60 11.75 6.13 1.94
N HIS A 61 12.79 6.41 1.17
CA HIS A 61 13.60 7.64 1.29
C HIS A 61 13.03 8.83 0.50
N GLY A 62 11.92 8.65 -0.22
CA GLY A 62 11.22 9.71 -0.95
C GLY A 62 11.85 10.13 -2.28
N TYR A 63 12.76 9.34 -2.85
CA TYR A 63 13.43 9.67 -4.12
C TYR A 63 12.46 9.81 -5.29
N PHE A 64 11.41 8.98 -5.36
CA PHE A 64 10.42 9.02 -6.43
C PHE A 64 9.17 9.87 -6.11
N GLY A 65 9.19 10.60 -4.98
CA GLY A 65 8.04 11.36 -4.49
C GLY A 65 7.18 10.60 -3.48
N ALA A 66 6.23 11.33 -2.85
CA ALA A 66 5.44 10.81 -1.72
C ALA A 66 4.43 9.73 -2.12
N ASP A 67 3.98 9.75 -3.38
CA ASP A 67 2.94 8.86 -3.89
C ASP A 67 3.47 7.66 -4.67
N ALA A 68 4.81 7.53 -4.77
CA ALA A 68 5.44 6.45 -5.50
C ALA A 68 5.20 5.08 -4.82
N TYR A 69 4.95 4.06 -5.64
CA TYR A 69 4.76 2.67 -5.19
C TYR A 69 5.09 1.67 -6.29
N ILE A 70 5.23 0.40 -5.91
CA ILE A 70 5.39 -0.70 -6.87
C ILE A 70 4.03 -1.36 -7.09
N ASP A 71 3.54 -1.39 -8.33
CA ASP A 71 2.40 -2.22 -8.69
C ASP A 71 2.86 -3.67 -8.90
N ASN A 72 2.47 -4.53 -7.98
CA ASN A 72 2.83 -5.95 -8.00
C ASN A 72 2.13 -6.75 -9.12
N ARG A 73 1.06 -6.24 -9.71
CA ARG A 73 0.31 -6.90 -10.79
C ARG A 73 1.03 -6.75 -12.12
N THR A 74 1.61 -5.59 -12.36
CA THR A 74 2.32 -5.25 -13.61
C THR A 74 3.83 -5.21 -13.44
N ASN A 75 4.35 -5.46 -12.24
CA ASN A 75 5.77 -5.35 -11.89
C ASN A 75 6.37 -3.99 -12.31
N THR A 76 5.65 -2.91 -12.01
CA THR A 76 5.95 -1.54 -12.48
C THR A 76 6.14 -0.60 -11.29
N LEU A 77 7.17 0.25 -11.34
CA LEU A 77 7.29 1.41 -10.46
C LEU A 77 6.33 2.49 -10.97
N VAL A 78 5.37 2.86 -10.15
CA VAL A 78 4.46 3.99 -10.38
C VAL A 78 5.01 5.17 -9.60
N VAL A 79 5.41 6.23 -10.32
CA VAL A 79 5.93 7.47 -9.73
C VAL A 79 4.80 8.46 -9.53
N ARG A 80 3.89 8.56 -10.50
CA ARG A 80 2.72 9.44 -10.48
C ARG A 80 1.54 8.78 -11.21
N GLY A 81 0.33 9.05 -10.74
CA GLY A 81 -0.89 8.61 -11.41
C GLY A 81 -1.25 7.14 -11.17
N ALA A 82 -1.92 6.54 -12.14
CA ALA A 82 -2.37 5.15 -12.07
C ALA A 82 -1.36 4.19 -12.69
N ALA A 83 -1.27 2.98 -12.13
CA ALA A 83 -0.47 1.91 -12.70
C ALA A 83 -0.94 1.54 -14.12
N PRO A 84 -0.02 1.16 -15.04
CA PRO A 84 -0.38 0.69 -16.36
C PRO A 84 -1.25 -0.57 -16.26
N GLN A 85 -2.24 -0.69 -17.14
CA GLN A 85 -3.03 -1.92 -17.22
C GLN A 85 -2.13 -3.06 -17.74
N PRO A 86 -2.18 -4.26 -17.13
CA PRO A 86 -1.42 -5.39 -17.63
C PRO A 86 -1.81 -5.69 -19.09
N PRO A 87 -0.84 -6.10 -19.94
CA PRO A 87 -1.13 -6.43 -21.33
C PRO A 87 -2.22 -7.51 -21.40
N ARG A 88 -3.33 -7.19 -22.06
CA ARG A 88 -4.44 -8.12 -22.24
C ARG A 88 -3.95 -9.28 -23.13
N LYS A 89 -3.79 -10.47 -22.56
CA LYS A 89 -3.74 -11.69 -23.38
C LYS A 89 -5.03 -11.75 -24.19
N PRO A 90 -4.99 -12.09 -25.51
CA PRO A 90 -6.21 -12.24 -26.30
C PRO A 90 -7.10 -13.28 -25.63
N LYS A 91 -8.21 -12.82 -25.07
CA LYS A 91 -9.21 -13.63 -24.38
C LYS A 91 -10.25 -14.08 -25.40
N PRO A 92 -10.78 -15.32 -25.37
CA PRO A 92 -12.03 -15.65 -26.03
C PRO A 92 -13.10 -14.67 -25.54
N ALA A 93 -14.07 -14.33 -26.41
CA ALA A 93 -15.05 -13.27 -26.29
C ALA A 93 -15.55 -13.00 -24.86
N PRO A 94 -15.71 -11.73 -24.46
CA PRO A 94 -15.80 -11.34 -23.06
C PRO A 94 -17.11 -11.84 -22.43
N ALA A 95 -16.98 -12.63 -21.38
CA ALA A 95 -17.96 -12.57 -20.31
C ALA A 95 -17.93 -11.13 -19.72
N PRO A 96 -19.07 -10.54 -19.36
CA PRO A 96 -19.12 -9.19 -18.84
C PRO A 96 -18.13 -9.03 -17.69
N GLU A 97 -17.29 -7.98 -17.75
CA GLU A 97 -16.39 -7.63 -16.63
C GLU A 97 -17.24 -7.51 -15.37
N PRO A 98 -16.89 -8.20 -14.29
CA PRO A 98 -17.63 -8.06 -13.04
C PRO A 98 -17.66 -6.58 -12.66
N ALA A 99 -18.85 -6.08 -12.33
CA ALA A 99 -19.05 -4.72 -11.87
C ALA A 99 -18.06 -4.42 -10.70
N PRO A 100 -17.61 -3.19 -10.49
CA PRO A 100 -16.69 -2.86 -9.39
C PRO A 100 -17.12 -3.41 -8.03
N ALA A 101 -18.41 -3.57 -7.81
CA ALA A 101 -18.98 -4.21 -6.63
C ALA A 101 -18.58 -5.70 -6.49
N ASP A 102 -18.45 -6.42 -7.60
CA ASP A 102 -18.08 -7.84 -7.60
C ASP A 102 -16.58 -8.02 -7.30
N GLN A 103 -15.74 -7.09 -7.73
CA GLN A 103 -14.32 -7.07 -7.42
C GLN A 103 -14.06 -6.94 -5.90
N TYR A 104 -14.74 -6.01 -5.24
CA TYR A 104 -14.60 -5.79 -3.79
C TYR A 104 -15.08 -7.01 -3.00
N THR A 105 -16.18 -7.59 -3.42
CA THR A 105 -16.72 -8.82 -2.81
C THR A 105 -15.76 -9.99 -2.96
N ALA A 106 -15.18 -10.17 -4.16
CA ALA A 106 -14.20 -11.22 -4.42
C ALA A 106 -12.96 -11.10 -3.53
N ILE A 107 -12.47 -9.88 -3.33
CA ILE A 107 -11.31 -9.61 -2.46
C ILE A 107 -11.62 -9.95 -1.00
N LEU A 108 -12.77 -9.54 -0.47
CA LEU A 108 -13.19 -9.88 0.89
C LEU A 108 -13.35 -11.39 1.07
N GLN A 109 -13.87 -12.10 0.07
CA GLN A 109 -13.93 -13.56 0.08
C GLN A 109 -12.53 -14.19 0.11
N GLN A 110 -11.57 -13.67 -0.63
CA GLN A 110 -10.19 -14.15 -0.58
C GLN A 110 -9.56 -13.96 0.81
N LEU A 111 -9.78 -12.82 1.45
CA LEU A 111 -9.31 -12.57 2.82
C LEU A 111 -9.91 -13.58 3.81
N ARG A 112 -11.22 -13.90 3.69
CA ARG A 112 -11.89 -14.92 4.51
C ARG A 112 -11.32 -16.30 4.27
N GLN A 113 -11.19 -16.71 3.02
CA GLN A 113 -10.63 -18.02 2.67
C GLN A 113 -9.22 -18.22 3.22
N VAL A 114 -8.38 -17.20 3.12
CA VAL A 114 -7.02 -17.28 3.70
C VAL A 114 -7.07 -17.30 5.22
N ASN A 115 -7.98 -16.55 5.84
CA ASN A 115 -8.18 -16.57 7.29
C ASN A 115 -8.59 -17.97 7.78
N ASP A 116 -9.50 -18.62 7.07
CA ASP A 116 -9.95 -19.98 7.40
C ASP A 116 -8.82 -21.04 7.25
N ALA A 117 -7.84 -20.77 6.38
CA ALA A 117 -6.69 -21.64 6.15
C ALA A 117 -5.55 -21.44 7.16
N ILE A 118 -5.58 -20.40 7.97
CA ILE A 118 -4.54 -20.06 8.96
C ILE A 118 -5.04 -20.36 10.37
N PRO A 119 -4.54 -21.42 11.03
CA PRO A 119 -5.01 -21.81 12.37
C PRO A 119 -4.43 -20.98 13.51
N ASP A 120 -3.65 -19.94 13.20
CA ASP A 120 -2.98 -19.08 14.18
C ASP A 120 -3.95 -17.98 14.67
N PRO A 121 -4.29 -17.95 15.98
CA PRO A 121 -5.27 -16.99 16.51
C PRO A 121 -4.78 -15.54 16.45
N VAL A 122 -3.48 -15.29 16.52
CA VAL A 122 -2.91 -13.93 16.41
C VAL A 122 -3.06 -13.42 14.99
N MET A 123 -2.74 -14.25 14.01
CA MET A 123 -2.93 -13.91 12.59
C MET A 123 -4.41 -13.76 12.23
N THR A 124 -5.28 -14.62 12.76
CA THR A 124 -6.73 -14.52 12.58
C THR A 124 -7.27 -13.14 13.00
N ILE A 125 -6.82 -12.62 14.14
CA ILE A 125 -7.24 -11.29 14.61
C ILE A 125 -6.78 -10.21 13.62
N LYS A 126 -5.53 -10.26 13.15
CA LYS A 126 -4.98 -9.29 12.19
C LYS A 126 -5.72 -9.36 10.84
N ILE A 127 -6.00 -10.57 10.34
CA ILE A 127 -6.73 -10.76 9.07
C ILE A 127 -8.17 -10.26 9.19
N SER A 128 -8.86 -10.57 10.29
CA SER A 128 -10.21 -10.07 10.55
C SER A 128 -10.25 -8.55 10.62
N ARG A 129 -9.21 -7.92 11.17
CA ARG A 129 -9.09 -6.46 11.18
C ARG A 129 -8.90 -5.89 9.78
N LEU A 130 -8.00 -6.49 8.96
CA LEU A 130 -7.83 -6.11 7.56
C LEU A 130 -9.12 -6.25 6.76
N GLU A 131 -9.86 -7.34 6.95
CA GLU A 131 -11.15 -7.56 6.30
C GLU A 131 -12.16 -6.46 6.66
N ALA A 132 -12.32 -6.18 7.95
CA ALA A 132 -13.26 -5.17 8.43
C ALA A 132 -12.93 -3.77 7.88
N VAL A 133 -11.66 -3.37 7.92
CA VAL A 133 -11.21 -2.07 7.39
C VAL A 133 -11.37 -2.02 5.87
N SER A 134 -11.01 -3.09 5.16
CA SER A 134 -11.20 -3.18 3.70
C SER A 134 -12.66 -3.08 3.30
N ALA A 135 -13.56 -3.76 4.02
CA ALA A 135 -15.00 -3.68 3.78
C ALA A 135 -15.51 -2.24 3.91
N ARG A 136 -15.06 -1.52 4.93
CA ARG A 136 -15.43 -0.12 5.14
C ARG A 136 -14.89 0.81 4.05
N ILE A 137 -13.64 0.61 3.64
CA ILE A 137 -13.03 1.35 2.51
C ILE A 137 -13.82 1.13 1.22
N PHE A 138 -14.19 -0.12 0.91
CA PHE A 138 -14.97 -0.44 -0.28
C PHE A 138 -16.39 0.12 -0.26
N GLU A 139 -17.00 0.17 0.91
CA GLU A 139 -18.31 0.79 1.08
C GLU A 139 -18.26 2.28 0.77
N LEU A 140 -17.27 2.99 1.29
CA LEU A 140 -17.05 4.42 0.99
C LEU A 140 -16.75 4.65 -0.50
N ALA A 141 -15.96 3.78 -1.12
CA ALA A 141 -15.66 3.86 -2.55
C ALA A 141 -16.87 3.63 -3.45
N LYS A 142 -17.84 2.82 -3.00
CA LYS A 142 -19.12 2.62 -3.69
C LYS A 142 -20.03 3.84 -3.58
N GLN A 143 -20.05 4.49 -2.42
CA GLN A 143 -20.86 5.66 -2.16
C GLN A 143 -20.33 6.90 -2.90
N ASP A 144 -19.02 7.05 -2.99
CA ASP A 144 -18.37 8.17 -3.65
C ASP A 144 -17.32 7.69 -4.69
N PRO A 145 -17.68 7.67 -5.98
CA PRO A 145 -16.74 7.33 -7.06
C PRO A 145 -15.53 8.27 -7.17
N GLY A 146 -15.62 9.51 -6.66
CA GLY A 146 -14.51 10.47 -6.64
C GLY A 146 -13.34 10.00 -5.79
N LYS A 147 -13.59 9.16 -4.79
CA LYS A 147 -12.56 8.59 -3.92
C LYS A 147 -11.71 7.49 -4.57
N LYS A 148 -12.09 7.01 -5.76
CA LYS A 148 -11.32 5.95 -6.47
C LYS A 148 -9.86 6.31 -6.69
N ALA A 149 -9.57 7.57 -7.01
CA ALA A 149 -8.18 8.02 -7.22
C ALA A 149 -7.34 7.89 -5.93
N GLN A 150 -7.95 8.18 -4.77
CA GLN A 150 -7.28 8.06 -3.46
C GLN A 150 -7.04 6.59 -3.06
N LEU A 151 -7.81 5.66 -3.65
CA LEU A 151 -7.71 4.23 -3.39
C LEU A 151 -6.77 3.48 -4.31
N GLN A 152 -6.21 4.13 -5.34
CA GLN A 152 -5.38 3.46 -6.34
C GLN A 152 -4.20 2.72 -5.70
N LYS A 153 -3.45 3.39 -4.83
CA LYS A 153 -2.32 2.78 -4.11
C LYS A 153 -2.76 1.64 -3.19
N PHE A 154 -3.91 1.79 -2.54
CA PHE A 154 -4.49 0.74 -1.71
C PHE A 154 -4.81 -0.51 -2.51
N MET A 155 -5.47 -0.35 -3.67
CA MET A 155 -5.87 -1.45 -4.55
C MET A 155 -4.71 -2.10 -5.29
N ASP A 156 -3.71 -1.32 -5.70
CA ASP A 156 -2.61 -1.80 -6.54
C ASP A 156 -1.42 -2.32 -5.74
N TYR A 157 -1.24 -1.85 -4.51
CA TYR A 157 -0.09 -2.21 -3.70
C TYR A 157 -0.43 -2.86 -2.36
N TYR A 158 -1.16 -2.17 -1.47
CA TYR A 158 -1.35 -2.66 -0.11
C TYR A 158 -2.15 -3.96 -0.07
N LEU A 159 -3.24 -4.02 -0.79
CA LEU A 159 -4.13 -5.18 -0.80
C LEU A 159 -3.48 -6.42 -1.45
N PRO A 160 -2.88 -6.33 -2.65
CA PRO A 160 -2.16 -7.47 -3.24
C PRO A 160 -0.97 -7.92 -2.39
N THR A 161 -0.28 -7.00 -1.72
CA THR A 161 0.82 -7.32 -0.83
C THR A 161 0.34 -8.09 0.40
N ALA A 162 -0.76 -7.65 1.03
CA ALA A 162 -1.38 -8.35 2.14
C ALA A 162 -1.77 -9.78 1.75
N LEU A 163 -2.50 -9.95 0.65
CA LEU A 163 -2.91 -11.26 0.14
C LEU A 163 -1.72 -12.17 -0.17
N LYS A 164 -0.66 -11.64 -0.77
CA LYS A 164 0.56 -12.39 -1.03
C LYS A 164 1.23 -12.89 0.24
N LEU A 165 1.38 -12.03 1.25
CA LEU A 165 1.98 -12.40 2.53
C LEU A 165 1.14 -13.44 3.27
N LEU A 166 -0.18 -13.28 3.26
CA LEU A 166 -1.11 -14.22 3.89
C LEU A 166 -1.10 -15.59 3.21
N ASN A 167 -1.11 -15.64 1.89
CA ASN A 167 -0.99 -16.89 1.15
C ASN A 167 0.36 -17.57 1.40
N THR A 168 1.44 -16.80 1.51
CA THR A 168 2.75 -17.34 1.89
C THR A 168 2.70 -17.92 3.29
N TYR A 169 2.13 -17.20 4.27
CA TYR A 169 1.99 -17.68 5.64
C TYR A 169 1.17 -18.96 5.74
N ALA A 170 0.04 -19.03 5.02
CA ALA A 170 -0.81 -20.21 4.96
C ALA A 170 -0.11 -21.44 4.34
N SER A 171 0.85 -21.21 3.44
CA SER A 171 1.62 -22.28 2.79
C SER A 171 2.83 -22.77 3.60
N LEU A 172 3.21 -22.05 4.67
CA LEU A 172 4.31 -22.48 5.53
C LEU A 172 3.89 -23.67 6.39
N PRO A 173 4.80 -24.64 6.64
CA PRO A 173 4.50 -25.82 7.46
C PRO A 173 3.97 -25.42 8.84
N ALA A 174 3.06 -26.26 9.37
CA ALA A 174 2.60 -26.12 10.75
C ALA A 174 3.77 -26.18 11.75
N GLN A 175 3.53 -25.77 13.01
CA GLN A 175 4.56 -25.52 14.03
C GLN A 175 5.52 -26.69 14.33
N ASP A 176 5.21 -27.91 13.90
CA ASP A 176 6.04 -29.10 14.17
C ASP A 176 7.26 -29.29 13.26
N VAL A 177 7.37 -28.47 12.19
CA VAL A 177 8.57 -28.48 11.33
C VAL A 177 9.50 -27.36 11.80
N GLN A 178 10.39 -27.68 12.73
CA GLN A 178 11.35 -26.76 13.31
C GLN A 178 12.51 -26.50 12.31
N GLY A 179 12.34 -25.47 11.48
CA GLY A 179 13.44 -24.82 10.78
C GLY A 179 13.56 -23.39 11.24
N GLU A 180 14.73 -22.98 11.70
CA GLU A 180 15.01 -21.61 12.16
C GLU A 180 14.59 -20.56 11.10
N ASN A 181 14.81 -20.86 9.84
CA ASN A 181 14.39 -20.05 8.70
C ASN A 181 12.85 -19.90 8.57
N ILE A 182 12.08 -20.95 8.90
CA ILE A 182 10.60 -20.92 8.80
C ILE A 182 10.03 -20.03 9.89
N ALA A 183 10.56 -20.14 11.12
CA ALA A 183 10.17 -19.30 12.24
C ALA A 183 10.44 -17.82 11.96
N ASP A 184 11.60 -17.50 11.39
CA ASP A 184 11.97 -16.14 11.02
C ASP A 184 11.06 -15.58 9.92
N VAL A 185 10.72 -16.38 8.91
CA VAL A 185 9.79 -15.97 7.84
C VAL A 185 8.40 -15.70 8.43
N LYS A 186 7.88 -16.58 9.30
CA LYS A 186 6.59 -16.36 9.97
C LYS A 186 6.59 -15.06 10.75
N LYS A 187 7.60 -14.84 11.60
CA LYS A 187 7.74 -13.63 12.42
C LYS A 187 7.83 -12.36 11.58
N ASN A 188 8.55 -12.41 10.46
CA ASN A 188 8.66 -11.29 9.53
C ASN A 188 7.32 -10.98 8.86
N ILE A 189 6.54 -12.01 8.49
CA ILE A 189 5.19 -11.82 7.94
C ILE A 189 4.26 -11.23 9.00
N GLU A 190 4.26 -11.75 10.22
CA GLU A 190 3.44 -11.25 11.33
C GLU A 190 3.70 -9.75 11.59
N ARG A 191 4.98 -9.35 11.59
CA ARG A 191 5.37 -7.95 11.74
C ARG A 191 4.92 -7.10 10.55
N SER A 192 5.03 -7.62 9.34
CA SER A 192 4.56 -6.94 8.13
C SER A 192 3.04 -6.77 8.13
N MET A 193 2.31 -7.73 8.70
CA MET A 193 0.86 -7.64 8.86
C MET A 193 0.45 -6.52 9.82
N ASP A 194 1.20 -6.27 10.91
CA ASP A 194 0.95 -5.13 11.80
C ASP A 194 1.09 -3.80 11.05
N LEU A 195 2.12 -3.68 10.21
CA LEU A 195 2.31 -2.49 9.38
C LEU A 195 1.19 -2.32 8.36
N LEU A 196 0.71 -3.41 7.76
CA LEU A 196 -0.40 -3.39 6.81
C LEU A 196 -1.72 -3.02 7.48
N VAL A 197 -2.02 -3.55 8.67
CA VAL A 197 -3.20 -3.15 9.45
C VAL A 197 -3.17 -1.63 9.69
N THR A 198 -2.05 -1.11 10.16
CA THR A 198 -1.88 0.33 10.37
C THR A 198 -2.04 1.13 9.08
N ALA A 199 -1.47 0.65 7.96
CA ALA A 199 -1.60 1.31 6.66
C ALA A 199 -3.06 1.33 6.16
N PHE A 200 -3.81 0.26 6.38
CA PHE A 200 -5.23 0.17 6.02
C PHE A 200 -6.08 1.12 6.86
N GLU A 201 -5.84 1.17 8.18
CA GLU A 201 -6.50 2.10 9.09
C GLU A 201 -6.22 3.56 8.72
N ASN A 202 -4.97 3.89 8.44
CA ASN A 202 -4.60 5.22 7.97
C ASN A 202 -5.24 5.58 6.62
N GLN A 203 -5.40 4.61 5.72
CA GLN A 203 -6.09 4.83 4.45
C GLN A 203 -7.57 5.12 4.66
N LEU A 204 -8.22 4.39 5.57
CA LEU A 204 -9.60 4.63 5.95
C LEU A 204 -9.78 6.03 6.57
N ASP A 205 -8.88 6.41 7.49
CA ASP A 205 -8.90 7.72 8.14
C ASP A 205 -8.76 8.87 7.13
N LYS A 206 -7.85 8.73 6.15
CA LYS A 206 -7.71 9.71 5.06
C LYS A 206 -8.98 9.90 4.25
N LEU A 207 -9.75 8.84 4.01
CA LEU A 207 -11.02 8.94 3.30
C LEU A 207 -12.07 9.72 4.09
N PHE A 208 -12.07 9.60 5.43
CA PHE A 208 -12.91 10.39 6.29
C PHE A 208 -12.45 11.85 6.43
N GLN A 209 -11.15 12.10 6.42
CA GLN A 209 -10.61 13.45 6.49
C GLN A 209 -11.08 14.31 5.31
N SER A 210 -11.18 13.75 4.11
CA SER A 210 -11.71 14.47 2.95
C SER A 210 -13.15 14.93 3.18
N ASP A 211 -13.99 14.06 3.75
CA ASP A 211 -15.39 14.39 4.06
C ASP A 211 -15.49 15.44 5.17
N ALA A 212 -14.62 15.36 6.17
CA ALA A 212 -14.59 16.34 7.27
C ALA A 212 -14.19 17.74 6.79
N LEU A 213 -13.29 17.84 5.82
CA LEU A 213 -12.90 19.13 5.22
C LEU A 213 -14.05 19.74 4.41
N ASP A 214 -14.77 18.94 3.62
CA ASP A 214 -15.92 19.39 2.85
C ASP A 214 -17.04 19.89 3.79
N VAL A 215 -17.37 19.12 4.83
CA VAL A 215 -18.35 19.53 5.85
C VAL A 215 -17.94 20.81 6.56
N SER A 216 -16.66 20.96 6.89
CA SER A 216 -16.16 22.17 7.55
C SER A 216 -16.28 23.41 6.65
N ALA A 217 -16.06 23.26 5.35
CA ALA A 217 -16.24 24.32 4.37
C ALA A 217 -17.72 24.71 4.23
N ASP A 218 -18.62 23.73 4.19
CA ASP A 218 -20.07 23.95 4.12
C ASP A 218 -20.59 24.64 5.39
N VAL A 219 -20.10 24.21 6.57
CA VAL A 219 -20.48 24.88 7.84
C VAL A 219 -20.01 26.33 7.87
N ALA A 220 -18.76 26.60 7.46
CA ALA A 220 -18.24 27.95 7.40
C ALA A 220 -19.02 28.83 6.40
N ALA A 221 -19.43 28.29 5.26
CA ALA A 221 -20.27 28.98 4.29
C ALA A 221 -21.66 29.26 4.85
N LEU A 222 -22.27 28.28 5.54
CA LEU A 222 -23.57 28.46 6.21
C LEU A 222 -23.52 29.53 7.31
N GLU A 223 -22.48 29.48 8.16
CA GLU A 223 -22.28 30.50 9.20
C GLU A 223 -22.12 31.89 8.58
N GLY A 224 -21.37 32.00 7.47
CA GLY A 224 -21.23 33.26 6.73
C GLY A 224 -22.57 33.78 6.21
N MET A 225 -23.41 32.92 5.63
CA MET A 225 -24.75 33.29 5.14
C MET A 225 -25.68 33.71 6.28
N LEU A 226 -25.73 32.94 7.37
CA LEU A 226 -26.56 33.27 8.53
C LEU A 226 -26.15 34.59 9.19
N ASN A 227 -24.84 34.89 9.21
CA ASN A 227 -24.36 36.18 9.70
C ASN A 227 -24.77 37.34 8.79
N MET A 228 -24.71 37.14 7.44
CA MET A 228 -25.16 38.18 6.50
C MET A 228 -26.65 38.41 6.53
N ASP A 229 -27.44 37.38 6.78
CA ASP A 229 -28.89 37.47 6.89
C ASP A 229 -29.38 37.95 8.29
N GLY A 230 -28.44 38.19 9.23
CA GLY A 230 -28.74 38.62 10.58
C GLY A 230 -29.45 37.57 11.44
N LEU A 231 -29.39 36.31 11.03
CA LEU A 231 -30.06 35.19 11.71
C LEU A 231 -29.20 34.55 12.81
N THR A 232 -27.92 34.88 12.90
CA THR A 232 -27.09 34.58 14.07
C THR A 232 -27.33 35.66 15.11
N GLY A 233 -28.41 35.50 15.86
CA GLY A 233 -28.80 36.45 16.89
C GLY A 233 -27.72 36.59 17.95
N ASN A 234 -27.21 37.79 18.06
CA ASN A 234 -26.41 38.27 19.18
C ASN A 234 -27.35 38.52 20.38
N GLU A 235 -28.13 37.51 20.82
CA GLU A 235 -29.06 37.62 21.96
C GLU A 235 -28.69 36.70 23.13
N PHE A 236 -27.42 36.66 23.52
CA PHE A 236 -27.04 36.18 24.83
C PHE A 236 -25.95 37.04 25.47
N THR A 237 -26.29 38.35 25.61
CA THR A 237 -25.58 39.21 26.56
C THR A 237 -26.62 39.99 27.35
N LYS A 238 -27.13 39.37 28.41
CA LYS A 238 -27.58 40.03 29.61
C LYS A 238 -27.40 39.13 30.80
#